data_25c223ab4712a1b8f29d5ba8a212f65d
#
_entry.id   25c223ab4712a1b8f29d5ba8a212f65d
#
_cell.length_a   1.000
_cell.length_b   1.000
_cell.length_c   1.000
_cell.angle_alpha   90.00
_cell.angle_beta   90.00
_cell.angle_gamma   90.00
#
_symmetry.space_group_name_H-M   'P 1'
#
loop_
_entity.id
_entity.type
_entity.pdbx_description
1 polymer ?
#
loop_
_entity_poly.entity_id
_entity_poly.type
_entity_poly.pdbx_seq_one_letter_code
_entity_poly.pdbx_strand_id
1 'polypeptide(L)'
;MNVQNIFWEVLLMMKYVGKKVEDIKIAYIGGGSRGWAWGLMSDLAKADDISGNVYLYDIDFEAAKNNEIIGNKVKDAEGCNSVWKYTACKTIGDALSGADFVIISILPATFKEMASDVHTPEKYGIFQAVGDTTGPGGCIRALRTVPMFEEIALAIKEFCPDAWVINYTNPMTICVKALYSAFPEIKAFGCCHEVFGTQNITAKML
;
A
#
# COMPACT_ATOMS: atom_id res chain seq x y z
N MET A 1 -35.99 2.90 -4.54
CA MET A 1 -34.59 2.99 -5.01
C MET A 1 -34.53 4.11 -6.03
N ASN A 2 -33.72 5.13 -5.77
CA ASN A 2 -33.70 6.35 -6.58
C ASN A 2 -32.77 6.14 -7.77
N VAL A 3 -33.27 6.34 -8.98
CA VAL A 3 -32.54 6.12 -10.26
C VAL A 3 -31.23 6.95 -10.31
N GLN A 4 -31.17 8.07 -9.60
CA GLN A 4 -29.94 8.87 -9.44
C GLN A 4 -28.82 8.13 -8.70
N ASN A 5 -29.12 7.31 -7.69
CA ASN A 5 -28.10 6.55 -6.96
C ASN A 5 -27.48 5.43 -7.84
N ILE A 6 -28.29 4.81 -8.69
CA ILE A 6 -27.79 3.79 -9.64
C ILE A 6 -26.87 4.42 -10.68
N PHE A 7 -27.13 5.66 -11.10
CA PHE A 7 -26.27 6.37 -12.06
C PHE A 7 -24.89 6.74 -11.51
N TRP A 8 -24.80 7.01 -10.21
CA TRP A 8 -23.51 7.29 -9.53
C TRP A 8 -22.72 6.01 -9.24
N GLU A 9 -23.39 4.90 -8.94
CA GLU A 9 -22.72 3.59 -8.78
C GLU A 9 -22.10 3.07 -10.08
N VAL A 10 -22.73 3.31 -11.23
CA VAL A 10 -22.20 2.92 -12.56
C VAL A 10 -21.00 3.78 -12.99
N LEU A 11 -20.84 5.00 -12.42
CA LEU A 11 -19.72 5.90 -12.72
C LEU A 11 -18.43 5.60 -11.93
N LEU A 12 -18.46 4.67 -10.97
CA LEU A 12 -17.35 4.39 -10.05
C LEU A 12 -16.74 2.99 -10.22
N MET A 13 -17.20 2.18 -11.15
CA MET A 13 -16.65 0.83 -11.36
C MET A 13 -15.61 0.82 -12.47
N MET A 14 -14.49 0.10 -12.22
CA MET A 14 -13.50 -0.22 -13.26
C MET A 14 -14.19 -0.80 -14.50
N LYS A 15 -13.72 -0.40 -15.69
CA LYS A 15 -14.32 -0.78 -16.97
C LYS A 15 -13.41 -1.71 -17.75
N TYR A 16 -13.97 -2.82 -18.21
CA TYR A 16 -13.28 -3.75 -19.12
C TYR A 16 -13.50 -3.32 -20.57
N VAL A 17 -12.45 -2.90 -21.26
CA VAL A 17 -12.47 -2.46 -22.67
C VAL A 17 -11.57 -3.38 -23.48
N GLY A 18 -12.14 -4.47 -23.99
CA GLY A 18 -11.37 -5.53 -24.67
C GLY A 18 -10.43 -6.23 -23.71
N LYS A 19 -9.11 -6.06 -23.91
CA LYS A 19 -8.06 -6.60 -23.00
C LYS A 19 -7.58 -5.58 -21.96
N LYS A 20 -8.16 -4.37 -21.95
CA LYS A 20 -7.77 -3.30 -21.05
C LYS A 20 -8.76 -3.13 -19.91
N VAL A 21 -8.27 -2.66 -18.78
CA VAL A 21 -9.08 -2.24 -17.65
C VAL A 21 -8.84 -0.76 -17.40
N GLU A 22 -9.91 0.02 -17.48
CA GLU A 22 -9.88 1.47 -17.33
C GLU A 22 -10.64 1.92 -16.08
N ASP A 23 -10.42 3.15 -15.66
CA ASP A 23 -11.06 3.78 -14.50
C ASP A 23 -10.78 3.06 -13.16
N ILE A 24 -9.68 2.33 -13.06
CA ILE A 24 -9.25 1.69 -11.82
C ILE A 24 -9.00 2.77 -10.76
N LYS A 25 -9.49 2.54 -9.55
CA LYS A 25 -9.24 3.39 -8.40
C LYS A 25 -8.32 2.71 -7.40
N ILE A 26 -7.13 3.26 -7.22
CA ILE A 26 -6.14 2.79 -6.24
C ILE A 26 -6.04 3.80 -5.11
N ALA A 27 -6.27 3.36 -3.87
CA ALA A 27 -5.90 4.11 -2.68
C ALA A 27 -4.49 3.70 -2.22
N TYR A 28 -3.59 4.65 -2.06
CA TYR A 28 -2.23 4.39 -1.59
C TYR A 28 -2.02 5.00 -0.21
N ILE A 29 -1.95 4.15 0.81
CA ILE A 29 -1.70 4.53 2.21
C ILE A 29 -0.18 4.49 2.45
N GLY A 30 0.40 5.64 2.79
CA GLY A 30 1.84 5.89 2.76
C GLY A 30 2.26 6.56 1.43
N GLY A 31 1.34 7.34 0.83
CA GLY A 31 1.49 7.98 -0.48
C GLY A 31 2.61 9.02 -0.56
N GLY A 32 3.19 9.44 0.58
CA GLY A 32 4.37 10.29 0.66
C GLY A 32 5.72 9.55 0.49
N SER A 33 5.71 8.23 0.36
CA SER A 33 6.91 7.41 0.21
C SER A 33 7.74 7.83 -1.02
N ARG A 34 9.06 8.04 -0.82
CA ARG A 34 9.99 8.44 -1.89
C ARG A 34 10.48 7.26 -2.74
N GLY A 35 10.45 6.05 -2.21
CA GLY A 35 10.91 4.85 -2.93
C GLY A 35 9.77 4.05 -3.52
N TRP A 36 8.92 3.51 -2.67
CA TRP A 36 7.87 2.59 -3.07
C TRP A 36 6.79 3.25 -3.93
N ALA A 37 6.36 4.48 -3.60
CA ALA A 37 5.38 5.18 -4.41
C ALA A 37 5.93 5.51 -5.82
N TRP A 38 7.21 5.91 -5.92
CA TRP A 38 7.83 6.17 -7.22
C TRP A 38 7.99 4.91 -8.06
N GLY A 39 8.32 3.76 -7.42
CA GLY A 39 8.36 2.46 -8.09
C GLY A 39 6.99 2.13 -8.69
N LEU A 40 5.92 2.21 -7.89
CA LEU A 40 4.56 1.99 -8.39
C LEU A 40 4.20 2.93 -9.55
N MET A 41 4.49 4.23 -9.43
CA MET A 41 4.22 5.20 -10.51
C MET A 41 4.92 4.81 -11.80
N SER A 42 6.17 4.34 -11.71
CA SER A 42 6.95 3.90 -12.88
C SER A 42 6.39 2.62 -13.50
N ASP A 43 5.94 1.68 -12.69
CA ASP A 43 5.38 0.42 -13.16
C ASP A 43 3.99 0.63 -13.79
N LEU A 44 3.14 1.43 -13.17
CA LEU A 44 1.85 1.81 -13.71
C LEU A 44 1.97 2.56 -15.05
N ALA A 45 2.97 3.44 -15.18
CA ALA A 45 3.21 4.17 -16.43
C ALA A 45 3.63 3.26 -17.60
N LYS A 46 4.29 2.15 -17.33
CA LYS A 46 4.72 1.18 -18.34
C LYS A 46 3.64 0.19 -18.73
N ALA A 47 2.66 -0.04 -17.87
CA ALA A 47 1.55 -0.94 -18.14
C ALA A 47 0.72 -0.37 -19.30
N ASP A 48 0.34 -1.21 -20.28
CA ASP A 48 -0.45 -0.81 -21.44
C ASP A 48 -1.89 -1.34 -21.43
N ASP A 49 -2.20 -2.16 -20.42
CA ASP A 49 -3.46 -2.86 -20.23
C ASP A 49 -4.34 -2.29 -19.09
N ILE A 50 -3.80 -1.39 -18.28
CA ILE A 50 -4.50 -0.78 -17.15
C ILE A 50 -4.34 0.73 -17.11
N SER A 51 -5.39 1.44 -16.66
CA SER A 51 -5.35 2.89 -16.42
C SER A 51 -6.34 3.31 -15.34
N GLY A 52 -6.17 4.50 -14.78
CA GLY A 52 -7.08 4.95 -13.72
C GLY A 52 -6.56 6.10 -12.86
N ASN A 53 -6.94 6.07 -11.59
CA ASN A 53 -6.67 7.11 -10.62
C ASN A 53 -5.98 6.53 -9.37
N VAL A 54 -4.97 7.21 -8.87
CA VAL A 54 -4.28 6.87 -7.62
C VAL A 54 -4.51 8.00 -6.62
N TYR A 55 -5.07 7.66 -5.48
CA TYR A 55 -5.35 8.57 -4.36
C TYR A 55 -4.30 8.34 -3.28
N LEU A 56 -3.47 9.35 -3.04
CA LEU A 56 -2.31 9.29 -2.17
C LEU A 56 -2.69 9.85 -0.79
N TYR A 57 -2.69 9.02 0.22
CA TYR A 57 -2.85 9.45 1.61
C TYR A 57 -1.56 9.19 2.39
N ASP A 58 -1.13 10.20 3.14
CA ASP A 58 -0.02 10.11 4.07
C ASP A 58 -0.28 11.02 5.27
N ILE A 59 0.28 10.68 6.45
CA ILE A 59 0.26 11.57 7.61
C ILE A 59 1.06 12.85 7.34
N ASP A 60 2.08 12.78 6.47
CA ASP A 60 2.76 13.92 5.87
C ASP A 60 2.08 14.27 4.53
N PHE A 61 1.05 15.12 4.62
CA PHE A 61 0.28 15.55 3.44
C PHE A 61 1.15 16.26 2.40
N GLU A 62 2.18 17.01 2.81
CA GLU A 62 3.09 17.69 1.88
C GLU A 62 3.93 16.68 1.07
N ALA A 63 4.35 15.58 1.70
CA ALA A 63 5.02 14.51 0.99
C ALA A 63 4.10 13.84 -0.06
N ALA A 64 2.84 13.58 0.29
CA ALA A 64 1.84 13.07 -0.65
C ALA A 64 1.57 14.08 -1.79
N LYS A 65 1.53 15.37 -1.49
CA LYS A 65 1.35 16.46 -2.48
C LYS A 65 2.51 16.55 -3.46
N ASN A 66 3.73 16.38 -2.98
CA ASN A 66 4.91 16.32 -3.84
C ASN A 66 4.84 15.09 -4.78
N ASN A 67 4.39 13.95 -4.30
CA ASN A 67 4.21 12.75 -5.10
C ASN A 67 3.05 12.89 -6.10
N GLU A 68 1.98 13.62 -5.79
CA GLU A 68 0.95 13.98 -6.77
C GLU A 68 1.55 14.75 -7.95
N ILE A 69 2.41 15.74 -7.67
CA ILE A 69 3.06 16.55 -8.71
C ILE A 69 3.97 15.67 -9.58
N ILE A 70 4.77 14.80 -8.94
CA ILE A 70 5.68 13.88 -9.63
C ILE A 70 4.88 12.90 -10.49
N GLY A 71 3.90 12.21 -9.92
CA GLY A 71 3.09 11.19 -10.60
C GLY A 71 2.36 11.76 -11.82
N ASN A 72 1.77 12.96 -11.69
CA ASN A 72 1.09 13.61 -12.81
C ASN A 72 2.02 14.07 -13.94
N LYS A 73 3.34 14.14 -13.71
CA LYS A 73 4.35 14.42 -14.75
C LYS A 73 4.88 13.17 -15.42
N VAL A 74 4.71 11.98 -14.83
CA VAL A 74 5.22 10.72 -15.41
C VAL A 74 4.60 10.42 -16.79
N LYS A 75 3.37 10.86 -17.04
CA LYS A 75 2.71 10.74 -18.34
C LYS A 75 3.48 11.39 -19.50
N ASP A 76 4.33 12.37 -19.19
CA ASP A 76 5.11 13.13 -20.19
C ASP A 76 6.50 12.48 -20.40
N ALA A 77 6.81 11.39 -19.71
CA ALA A 77 8.09 10.69 -19.82
C ALA A 77 8.12 9.75 -21.03
N GLU A 78 9.31 9.60 -21.63
CA GLU A 78 9.53 8.63 -22.69
C GLU A 78 9.28 7.19 -22.20
N GLY A 79 8.53 6.40 -22.96
CA GLY A 79 8.14 5.04 -22.62
C GLY A 79 6.91 4.94 -21.68
N CYS A 80 6.18 6.03 -21.47
CA CYS A 80 4.89 6.00 -20.81
C CYS A 80 3.82 5.42 -21.76
N ASN A 81 3.24 4.28 -21.38
CA ASN A 81 2.22 3.56 -22.16
C ASN A 81 0.81 3.73 -21.60
N SER A 82 0.68 4.22 -20.38
CA SER A 82 -0.60 4.35 -19.68
C SER A 82 -0.70 5.66 -18.93
N VAL A 83 -1.91 6.24 -18.92
CA VAL A 83 -2.18 7.50 -18.24
C VAL A 83 -2.85 7.23 -16.91
N TRP A 84 -2.19 7.69 -15.85
CA TRP A 84 -2.69 7.66 -14.48
C TRP A 84 -2.79 9.07 -13.92
N LYS A 85 -3.87 9.34 -13.20
CA LYS A 85 -4.04 10.60 -12.47
C LYS A 85 -3.76 10.36 -10.99
N TYR A 86 -2.92 11.19 -10.41
CA TYR A 86 -2.56 11.15 -8.99
C TYR A 86 -3.20 12.32 -8.26
N THR A 87 -3.76 12.05 -7.07
CA THR A 87 -4.42 13.06 -6.24
C THR A 87 -4.04 12.82 -4.78
N ALA A 88 -3.46 13.83 -4.11
CA ALA A 88 -3.18 13.79 -2.69
C ALA A 88 -4.46 14.06 -1.88
N CYS A 89 -4.76 13.20 -0.92
CA CYS A 89 -5.93 13.24 -0.07
C CYS A 89 -5.56 13.69 1.36
N LYS A 90 -6.39 14.55 1.96
CA LYS A 90 -6.17 15.02 3.33
C LYS A 90 -6.63 14.02 4.38
N THR A 91 -7.64 13.22 4.08
CA THR A 91 -8.16 12.19 4.97
C THR A 91 -8.01 10.81 4.34
N ILE A 92 -7.90 9.79 5.18
CA ILE A 92 -7.85 8.40 4.74
C ILE A 92 -9.16 8.01 4.03
N GLY A 93 -10.30 8.52 4.50
CA GLY A 93 -11.61 8.29 3.89
C GLY A 93 -11.70 8.82 2.46
N ASP A 94 -11.14 10.02 2.19
CA ASP A 94 -11.10 10.58 0.82
C ASP A 94 -10.34 9.67 -0.13
N ALA A 95 -9.24 9.06 0.34
CA ALA A 95 -8.45 8.16 -0.47
C ALA A 95 -9.16 6.81 -0.70
N LEU A 96 -9.76 6.25 0.34
CA LEU A 96 -10.37 4.92 0.33
C LEU A 96 -11.73 4.87 -0.35
N SER A 97 -12.53 5.97 -0.35
CA SER A 97 -13.92 5.96 -0.83
C SER A 97 -14.05 5.38 -2.23
N GLY A 98 -14.66 4.20 -2.35
CA GLY A 98 -14.88 3.49 -3.62
C GLY A 98 -13.60 2.98 -4.28
N ALA A 99 -12.53 2.72 -3.54
CA ALA A 99 -11.30 2.13 -4.09
C ALA A 99 -11.53 0.67 -4.50
N ASP A 100 -10.96 0.27 -5.65
CA ASP A 100 -10.91 -1.10 -6.12
C ASP A 100 -9.73 -1.84 -5.48
N PHE A 101 -8.62 -1.12 -5.30
CA PHE A 101 -7.40 -1.62 -4.70
C PHE A 101 -6.89 -0.65 -3.63
N VAL A 102 -6.39 -1.20 -2.53
CA VAL A 102 -5.70 -0.46 -1.48
C VAL A 102 -4.27 -0.96 -1.36
N ILE A 103 -3.31 -0.07 -1.52
CA ILE A 103 -1.89 -0.36 -1.30
C ILE A 103 -1.47 0.25 0.03
N ILE A 104 -0.87 -0.55 0.92
CA ILE A 104 -0.35 -0.11 2.20
C ILE A 104 1.17 -0.21 2.19
N SER A 105 1.83 0.94 2.30
CA SER A 105 3.30 1.04 2.35
C SER A 105 3.71 2.16 3.30
N ILE A 106 3.60 1.89 4.60
CA ILE A 106 3.93 2.83 5.67
C ILE A 106 5.19 2.41 6.41
N LEU A 107 5.83 3.35 7.12
CA LEU A 107 6.90 3.08 8.05
C LEU A 107 6.38 3.33 9.48
N PRO A 108 6.06 2.25 10.25
CA PRO A 108 5.59 2.39 11.64
C PRO A 108 6.73 2.79 12.59
N ALA A 109 7.01 4.04 12.72
CA ALA A 109 8.10 4.72 13.41
C ALA A 109 9.22 5.20 12.47
N THR A 110 10.17 5.95 13.03
CA THR A 110 11.34 6.44 12.27
C THR A 110 12.51 5.44 12.35
N PHE A 111 13.57 5.70 11.57
CA PHE A 111 14.80 4.91 11.63
C PHE A 111 15.47 4.97 13.01
N LYS A 112 15.22 6.02 13.80
CA LYS A 112 15.76 6.16 15.16
C LYS A 112 15.16 5.11 16.10
N GLU A 113 13.84 4.93 16.06
CA GLU A 113 13.16 3.90 16.84
C GLU A 113 13.55 2.50 16.35
N MET A 114 13.69 2.30 15.03
CA MET A 114 14.19 1.03 14.49
C MET A 114 15.59 0.70 14.98
N ALA A 115 16.52 1.66 15.00
CA ALA A 115 17.87 1.46 15.55
C ALA A 115 17.81 1.07 17.03
N SER A 116 16.91 1.69 17.81
CA SER A 116 16.70 1.31 19.20
C SER A 116 16.17 -0.13 19.34
N ASP A 117 15.21 -0.54 18.51
CA ASP A 117 14.66 -1.88 18.52
C ASP A 117 15.71 -2.96 18.22
N VAL A 118 16.64 -2.67 17.31
CA VAL A 118 17.73 -3.59 16.93
C VAL A 118 18.83 -3.64 17.97
N HIS A 119 19.30 -2.49 18.45
CA HIS A 119 20.52 -2.39 19.26
C HIS A 119 20.30 -2.45 20.77
N THR A 120 19.09 -2.14 21.28
CA THR A 120 18.82 -2.26 22.72
C THR A 120 18.97 -3.69 23.25
N PRO A 121 18.52 -4.75 22.54
CA PRO A 121 18.69 -6.12 22.97
C PRO A 121 20.15 -6.60 23.07
N GLU A 122 21.09 -5.95 22.39
CA GLU A 122 22.51 -6.28 22.43
C GLU A 122 23.10 -6.19 23.85
N LYS A 123 22.53 -5.29 24.69
CA LYS A 123 22.88 -5.17 26.11
C LYS A 123 22.63 -6.46 26.91
N TYR A 124 21.77 -7.32 26.36
CA TYR A 124 21.39 -8.61 26.95
C TYR A 124 21.96 -9.80 26.15
N GLY A 125 22.93 -9.55 25.26
CA GLY A 125 23.56 -10.59 24.43
C GLY A 125 22.68 -11.06 23.26
N ILE A 126 21.62 -10.33 22.90
CA ILE A 126 20.72 -10.67 21.79
C ILE A 126 21.06 -9.80 20.59
N PHE A 127 21.65 -10.41 19.57
CA PHE A 127 22.05 -9.72 18.34
C PHE A 127 21.07 -10.04 17.23
N GLN A 128 20.56 -9.00 16.55
CA GLN A 128 19.60 -9.10 15.48
C GLN A 128 20.06 -8.28 14.28
N ALA A 129 19.88 -8.79 13.05
CA ALA A 129 20.18 -8.01 11.83
C ALA A 129 19.15 -6.90 11.63
N VAL A 130 17.88 -7.26 11.48
CA VAL A 130 16.74 -6.34 11.40
C VAL A 130 15.73 -6.63 12.52
N GLY A 131 15.35 -7.92 12.72
CA GLY A 131 14.53 -8.39 13.83
C GLY A 131 13.14 -7.72 13.92
N ASP A 132 12.52 -7.43 12.78
CA ASP A 132 11.26 -6.69 12.77
C ASP A 132 10.00 -7.58 12.89
N THR A 133 10.15 -8.90 12.78
CA THR A 133 9.04 -9.86 12.90
C THR A 133 9.11 -10.66 14.20
N THR A 134 10.29 -11.05 14.63
CA THR A 134 10.53 -11.94 15.79
C THR A 134 11.51 -11.32 16.78
N GLY A 135 11.58 -11.92 17.99
CA GLY A 135 12.47 -11.44 19.05
C GLY A 135 12.01 -10.14 19.71
N PRO A 136 12.86 -9.56 20.59
CA PRO A 136 12.48 -8.37 21.36
C PRO A 136 12.14 -7.17 20.49
N GLY A 137 12.94 -6.90 19.45
CA GLY A 137 12.72 -5.80 18.50
C GLY A 137 11.40 -5.97 17.75
N GLY A 138 11.10 -7.19 17.27
CA GLY A 138 9.85 -7.52 16.60
C GLY A 138 8.62 -7.30 17.48
N CYS A 139 8.70 -7.70 18.77
CA CYS A 139 7.62 -7.46 19.74
C CYS A 139 7.34 -5.96 19.92
N ILE A 140 8.38 -5.15 20.13
CA ILE A 140 8.23 -3.70 20.32
C ILE A 140 7.71 -3.04 19.04
N ARG A 141 8.19 -3.47 17.89
CA ARG A 141 7.70 -2.96 16.59
C ARG A 141 6.22 -3.33 16.38
N ALA A 142 5.81 -4.54 16.74
CA ALA A 142 4.43 -4.98 16.65
C ALA A 142 3.49 -4.11 17.50
N LEU A 143 3.89 -3.75 18.72
CA LEU A 143 3.10 -2.88 19.61
C LEU A 143 2.81 -1.51 18.99
N ARG A 144 3.67 -1.01 18.10
CA ARG A 144 3.42 0.23 17.34
C ARG A 144 2.63 0.00 16.07
N THR A 145 2.89 -1.11 15.39
CA THR A 145 2.34 -1.39 14.06
C THR A 145 0.90 -1.86 14.11
N VAL A 146 0.56 -2.74 15.06
CA VAL A 146 -0.77 -3.36 15.13
C VAL A 146 -1.89 -2.33 15.25
N PRO A 147 -1.84 -1.33 16.16
CA PRO A 147 -2.90 -0.32 16.24
C PRO A 147 -3.10 0.47 14.94
N MET A 148 -2.01 0.82 14.25
CA MET A 148 -2.10 1.55 12.97
C MET A 148 -2.80 0.70 11.90
N PHE A 149 -2.52 -0.60 11.86
CA PHE A 149 -3.13 -1.51 10.90
C PHE A 149 -4.59 -1.82 11.24
N GLU A 150 -4.96 -1.85 12.52
CA GLU A 150 -6.36 -1.95 12.96
C GLU A 150 -7.17 -0.72 12.52
N GLU A 151 -6.63 0.49 12.71
CA GLU A 151 -7.26 1.73 12.23
C GLU A 151 -7.44 1.74 10.71
N ILE A 152 -6.41 1.33 9.96
CA ILE A 152 -6.49 1.22 8.49
C ILE A 152 -7.54 0.18 8.07
N ALA A 153 -7.58 -0.98 8.73
CA ALA A 153 -8.55 -2.03 8.41
C ALA A 153 -9.99 -1.58 8.66
N LEU A 154 -10.24 -0.86 9.76
CA LEU A 154 -11.55 -0.30 10.07
C LEU A 154 -11.97 0.78 9.06
N ALA A 155 -11.03 1.63 8.62
CA ALA A 155 -11.29 2.59 7.56
C ALA A 155 -11.60 1.90 6.22
N ILE A 156 -10.88 0.83 5.87
CA ILE A 156 -11.18 0.03 4.66
C ILE A 156 -12.57 -0.57 4.75
N LYS A 157 -12.94 -1.14 5.92
CA LYS A 157 -14.28 -1.68 6.17
C LYS A 157 -15.38 -0.66 5.96
N GLU A 158 -15.14 0.59 6.35
CA GLU A 158 -16.12 1.69 6.23
C GLU A 158 -16.23 2.21 4.78
N PHE A 159 -15.10 2.44 4.11
CA PHE A 159 -15.08 3.20 2.85
C PHE A 159 -14.96 2.35 1.58
N CYS A 160 -14.37 1.14 1.67
CA CYS A 160 -14.18 0.25 0.52
C CYS A 160 -14.08 -1.24 0.93
N PRO A 161 -15.12 -1.83 1.55
CA PRO A 161 -15.05 -3.17 2.12
C PRO A 161 -14.77 -4.27 1.10
N ASP A 162 -15.02 -4.03 -0.17
CA ASP A 162 -14.82 -4.98 -1.26
C ASP A 162 -13.45 -4.88 -1.95
N ALA A 163 -12.66 -3.87 -1.61
CA ALA A 163 -11.34 -3.64 -2.21
C ALA A 163 -10.36 -4.79 -1.95
N TRP A 164 -9.47 -5.06 -2.91
CA TRP A 164 -8.28 -5.86 -2.68
C TRP A 164 -7.18 -5.04 -2.01
N VAL A 165 -6.62 -5.57 -0.92
CA VAL A 165 -5.61 -4.89 -0.11
C VAL A 165 -4.26 -5.55 -0.27
N ILE A 166 -3.28 -4.79 -0.74
CA ILE A 166 -1.90 -5.23 -1.00
C ILE A 166 -0.99 -4.55 0.02
N ASN A 167 -0.43 -5.34 0.93
CA ASN A 167 0.47 -4.81 1.95
C ASN A 167 1.93 -4.99 1.55
N TYR A 168 2.69 -3.88 1.54
CA TYR A 168 4.15 -3.85 1.40
C TYR A 168 4.88 -3.53 2.71
N THR A 169 4.14 -3.18 3.76
CA THR A 169 4.74 -2.81 5.06
C THR A 169 5.27 -4.02 5.79
N ASN A 170 6.46 -3.89 6.37
CA ASN A 170 7.03 -4.85 7.32
C ASN A 170 6.81 -4.42 8.78
N PRO A 171 6.64 -5.37 9.69
CA PRO A 171 6.68 -6.85 9.54
C PRO A 171 5.43 -7.41 8.87
N MET A 172 5.60 -8.00 7.69
CA MET A 172 4.50 -8.34 6.78
C MET A 172 3.46 -9.27 7.41
N THR A 173 3.89 -10.34 8.04
CA THR A 173 2.99 -11.32 8.67
C THR A 173 2.15 -10.68 9.79
N ILE A 174 2.75 -9.81 10.60
CA ILE A 174 2.07 -9.10 11.68
C ILE A 174 1.05 -8.11 11.11
N CYS A 175 1.44 -7.35 10.10
CA CYS A 175 0.58 -6.39 9.42
C CYS A 175 -0.66 -7.07 8.83
N VAL A 176 -0.48 -8.12 8.05
CA VAL A 176 -1.59 -8.86 7.43
C VAL A 176 -2.48 -9.50 8.50
N LYS A 177 -1.90 -10.07 9.56
CA LYS A 177 -2.68 -10.62 10.67
C LYS A 177 -3.50 -9.56 11.39
N ALA A 178 -2.97 -8.36 11.61
CA ALA A 178 -3.68 -7.24 12.22
C ALA A 178 -4.88 -6.81 11.35
N LEU A 179 -4.71 -6.73 10.03
CA LEU A 179 -5.82 -6.45 9.09
C LEU A 179 -6.97 -7.44 9.27
N TYR A 180 -6.68 -8.74 9.23
CA TYR A 180 -7.69 -9.79 9.41
C TYR A 180 -8.31 -9.84 10.80
N SER A 181 -7.54 -9.44 11.84
CA SER A 181 -8.08 -9.39 13.20
C SER A 181 -9.12 -8.29 13.38
N ALA A 182 -8.93 -7.14 12.75
CA ALA A 182 -9.85 -6.01 12.83
C ALA A 182 -11.00 -6.11 11.83
N PHE A 183 -10.76 -6.71 10.66
CA PHE A 183 -11.74 -6.91 9.60
C PHE A 183 -11.59 -8.31 8.99
N PRO A 184 -12.26 -9.34 9.55
CA PRO A 184 -12.09 -10.74 9.13
C PRO A 184 -12.41 -11.02 7.66
N GLU A 185 -13.31 -10.25 7.04
CA GLU A 185 -13.74 -10.41 5.64
C GLU A 185 -12.83 -9.66 4.65
N ILE A 186 -11.79 -8.97 5.12
CA ILE A 186 -10.89 -8.20 4.26
C ILE A 186 -10.20 -9.10 3.23
N LYS A 187 -10.11 -8.63 1.99
CA LYS A 187 -9.40 -9.32 0.92
C LYS A 187 -7.93 -8.87 0.88
N ALA A 188 -7.12 -9.26 1.86
CA ALA A 188 -5.76 -8.76 2.02
C ALA A 188 -4.68 -9.82 1.81
N PHE A 189 -3.54 -9.42 1.23
CA PHE A 189 -2.34 -10.22 1.19
C PHE A 189 -1.08 -9.35 1.30
N GLY A 190 0.03 -9.99 1.73
CA GLY A 190 1.35 -9.36 1.75
C GLY A 190 2.11 -9.65 0.44
N CYS A 191 2.78 -8.65 -0.10
CA CYS A 191 3.58 -8.77 -1.31
C CYS A 191 5.06 -8.47 -0.98
N CYS A 192 5.90 -9.51 -1.04
CA CYS A 192 7.32 -9.43 -0.75
C CYS A 192 8.15 -9.86 -1.96
N HIS A 193 9.19 -9.09 -2.30
CA HIS A 193 10.13 -9.43 -3.38
C HIS A 193 10.96 -10.70 -3.12
N GLU A 194 11.03 -11.15 -1.87
CA GLU A 194 11.71 -12.39 -1.49
C GLU A 194 11.11 -13.63 -2.16
N VAL A 195 9.84 -13.58 -2.54
CA VAL A 195 9.21 -14.64 -3.34
C VAL A 195 9.99 -14.90 -4.63
N PHE A 196 10.38 -13.84 -5.33
CA PHE A 196 11.16 -13.96 -6.56
C PHE A 196 12.61 -14.40 -6.29
N GLY A 197 13.23 -13.94 -5.18
CA GLY A 197 14.53 -14.39 -4.72
C GLY A 197 14.54 -15.90 -4.48
N THR A 198 13.58 -16.40 -3.73
CA THR A 198 13.42 -17.83 -3.43
C THR A 198 13.17 -18.66 -4.69
N GLN A 199 12.29 -18.18 -5.59
CA GLN A 199 12.03 -18.85 -6.89
C GLN A 199 13.31 -18.96 -7.72
N ASN A 200 14.09 -17.90 -7.82
CA ASN A 200 15.34 -17.89 -8.57
C ASN A 200 16.40 -18.85 -8.00
N ILE A 201 16.50 -18.96 -6.68
CA ILE A 201 17.39 -19.92 -6.02
C ILE A 201 16.91 -21.33 -6.31
N THR A 202 15.62 -21.62 -6.13
CA THR A 202 15.05 -22.95 -6.39
C THR A 202 15.22 -23.37 -7.84
N ALA A 203 14.99 -22.45 -8.79
CA ALA A 203 15.16 -22.74 -10.21
C ALA A 203 16.63 -23.05 -10.61
N LYS A 204 17.61 -22.52 -9.86
CA LYS A 204 19.04 -22.84 -10.06
C LYS A 204 19.45 -24.19 -9.47
N MET A 205 18.67 -24.71 -8.54
CA MET A 205 18.92 -26.00 -7.88
C MET A 205 18.33 -27.19 -8.64
N LEU A 206 17.38 -26.94 -9.54
CA LEU A 206 16.72 -27.92 -10.43
C LEU A 206 17.42 -28.00 -11.79
#